data_0f2c9ef3cdad3842094a669b9e7a74ce
#
_entry.id   0f2c9ef3cdad3842094a669b9e7a74ce
#
_cell.length_a   1.000
_cell.length_b   1.000
_cell.length_c   1.000
_cell.angle_alpha   90.00
_cell.angle_beta   90.00
_cell.angle_gamma   90.00
#
_symmetry.space_group_name_H-M   'P 1'
#
loop_
_entity.id
_entity.type
_entity.pdbx_description
1 polymer ?
#
loop_
_entity_poly.entity_id
_entity_poly.type
_entity_poly.pdbx_seq_one_letter_code
_entity_poly.pdbx_strand_id
1 'polypeptide(L)'
;MKLFKQVFIIFSVSVLLGLIANSINPEGIQLILEKNIYADDSVKTKKQLGDFINDPYDTSSNKVHKNVLSGQMNKEGYVEPEKISVELAKNLFERKALFVDARTKEEYDSVHVKGAVNFPYEEFKNKPYYQKQEVMKKYNKDGIIVVYCKGDKCEVSIDLAYEIARLGFNSVNIYKGGIKEWKEKGFPVEP
;
A
#
# COMPACT_ATOMS: atom_id res chain seq x y z
N MET A 1 30.56 -21.85 -42.18
CA MET A 1 30.01 -22.74 -41.13
C MET A 1 30.85 -22.79 -39.83
N LYS A 2 32.19 -22.86 -39.88
CA LYS A 2 33.04 -22.87 -38.67
C LYS A 2 33.01 -21.56 -37.86
N LEU A 3 33.04 -20.41 -38.53
CA LEU A 3 32.99 -19.08 -37.85
C LEU A 3 31.71 -18.86 -37.09
N PHE A 4 30.55 -19.23 -37.64
CA PHE A 4 29.24 -19.11 -37.00
C PHE A 4 29.14 -19.96 -35.72
N LYS A 5 29.69 -21.18 -35.74
CA LYS A 5 29.76 -22.03 -34.54
C LYS A 5 30.66 -21.45 -33.46
N GLN A 6 31.79 -20.84 -33.83
CA GLN A 6 32.69 -20.20 -32.87
C GLN A 6 32.05 -18.98 -32.22
N VAL A 7 31.39 -18.11 -32.99
CA VAL A 7 30.68 -16.94 -32.49
C VAL A 7 29.54 -17.37 -31.54
N PHE A 8 28.77 -18.40 -31.92
CA PHE A 8 27.70 -18.92 -31.08
C PHE A 8 28.19 -19.49 -29.74
N ILE A 9 29.32 -20.21 -29.76
CA ILE A 9 29.92 -20.77 -28.54
C ILE A 9 30.38 -19.63 -27.61
N ILE A 10 31.10 -18.62 -28.16
CA ILE A 10 31.58 -17.47 -27.37
C ILE A 10 30.40 -16.73 -26.74
N PHE A 11 29.33 -16.47 -27.51
CA PHE A 11 28.14 -15.82 -27.02
C PHE A 11 27.48 -16.61 -25.89
N SER A 12 27.30 -17.94 -26.08
CA SER A 12 26.67 -18.80 -25.07
C SER A 12 27.47 -18.86 -23.76
N VAL A 13 28.81 -18.93 -23.88
CA VAL A 13 29.72 -18.93 -22.71
C VAL A 13 29.64 -17.58 -21.98
N SER A 14 29.62 -16.46 -22.69
CA SER A 14 29.55 -15.14 -22.10
C SER A 14 28.22 -14.93 -21.35
N VAL A 15 27.10 -15.37 -21.92
CA VAL A 15 25.79 -15.31 -21.24
C VAL A 15 25.80 -16.18 -19.98
N LEU A 16 26.34 -17.38 -20.04
CA LEU A 16 26.42 -18.28 -18.89
C LEU A 16 27.27 -17.68 -17.75
N LEU A 17 28.43 -17.12 -18.09
CA LEU A 17 29.28 -16.44 -17.11
C LEU A 17 28.62 -15.22 -16.51
N GLY A 18 27.86 -14.44 -17.30
CA GLY A 18 27.07 -13.30 -16.81
C GLY A 18 25.99 -13.73 -15.83
N LEU A 19 25.28 -14.82 -16.11
CA LEU A 19 24.26 -15.37 -15.20
C LEU A 19 24.88 -15.89 -13.89
N ILE A 20 26.03 -16.57 -13.96
CA ILE A 20 26.73 -17.04 -12.75
C ILE A 20 27.23 -15.86 -11.93
N ALA A 21 27.84 -14.86 -12.55
CA ALA A 21 28.33 -13.67 -11.86
C ALA A 21 27.19 -12.90 -11.18
N ASN A 22 26.04 -12.78 -11.86
CA ASN A 22 24.85 -12.17 -11.30
C ASN A 22 24.29 -12.95 -10.10
N SER A 23 24.36 -14.29 -10.15
CA SER A 23 23.85 -15.16 -9.07
C SER A 23 24.72 -15.13 -7.80
N ILE A 24 26.00 -14.80 -7.93
CA ILE A 24 26.95 -14.74 -6.81
C ILE A 24 26.99 -13.32 -6.20
N ASN A 25 26.59 -12.32 -6.96
CA ASN A 25 26.56 -10.92 -6.49
C ASN A 25 25.39 -10.68 -5.54
N PRO A 26 25.62 -10.22 -4.27
CA PRO A 26 24.54 -9.89 -3.34
C PRO A 26 23.59 -8.78 -3.86
N GLU A 27 24.08 -7.93 -4.77
CA GLU A 27 23.30 -6.88 -5.46
C GLU A 27 22.95 -7.28 -6.90
N GLY A 28 23.00 -8.58 -7.22
CA GLY A 28 22.70 -9.08 -8.55
C GLY A 28 21.25 -8.82 -8.96
N ILE A 29 21.03 -8.60 -10.26
CA ILE A 29 19.69 -8.42 -10.82
C ILE A 29 18.92 -9.73 -10.69
N GLN A 30 17.76 -9.69 -10.07
CA GLN A 30 16.85 -10.84 -9.99
C GLN A 30 16.26 -11.12 -11.38
N LEU A 31 16.78 -12.16 -12.04
CA LEU A 31 16.37 -12.59 -13.39
C LEU A 31 15.10 -13.44 -13.39
N ILE A 32 14.69 -13.93 -12.23
CA ILE A 32 13.40 -14.57 -12.06
C ILE A 32 12.44 -13.45 -11.68
N LEU A 33 11.54 -13.08 -12.57
CA LEU A 33 10.35 -12.32 -12.20
C LEU A 33 9.69 -13.09 -11.05
N GLU A 34 9.67 -12.51 -9.86
CA GLU A 34 8.89 -13.07 -8.76
C GLU A 34 7.47 -13.30 -9.25
N LYS A 35 7.19 -14.56 -9.48
CA LYS A 35 5.85 -15.02 -9.79
C LYS A 35 5.01 -14.74 -8.57
N ASN A 36 4.25 -13.64 -8.62
CA ASN A 36 3.26 -13.25 -7.64
C ASN A 36 3.77 -12.66 -6.31
N ILE A 37 4.26 -11.44 -6.35
CA ILE A 37 4.15 -10.52 -5.20
C ILE A 37 2.67 -10.44 -4.73
N TYR A 38 1.70 -10.64 -5.62
CA TYR A 38 0.27 -10.67 -5.32
C TYR A 38 -0.24 -11.96 -4.65
N ALA A 39 0.47 -13.09 -4.76
CA ALA A 39 0.02 -14.36 -4.18
C ALA A 39 0.33 -14.44 -2.66
N ASP A 40 1.43 -13.86 -2.21
CA ASP A 40 1.78 -13.81 -0.79
C ASP A 40 0.91 -12.79 -0.04
N ASP A 41 0.65 -11.64 -0.67
CA ASP A 41 -0.31 -10.65 -0.15
C ASP A 41 -1.74 -11.23 -0.02
N SER A 42 -2.16 -12.14 -0.92
CA SER A 42 -3.50 -12.73 -0.88
C SER A 42 -3.68 -13.72 0.28
N VAL A 43 -2.66 -14.47 0.65
CA VAL A 43 -2.70 -15.42 1.79
C VAL A 43 -2.67 -14.66 3.10
N LYS A 44 -1.80 -13.65 3.21
CA LYS A 44 -1.72 -12.76 4.38
C LYS A 44 -3.04 -11.99 4.57
N THR A 45 -3.62 -11.49 3.49
CA THR A 45 -4.90 -10.79 3.49
C THR A 45 -6.08 -11.69 3.87
N LYS A 46 -6.13 -12.95 3.38
CA LYS A 46 -7.17 -13.92 3.78
C LYS A 46 -7.12 -14.23 5.26
N LYS A 47 -5.93 -14.33 5.84
CA LYS A 47 -5.76 -14.52 7.28
C LYS A 47 -6.20 -13.29 8.06
N GLN A 48 -5.76 -12.09 7.65
CA GLN A 48 -6.16 -10.82 8.26
C GLN A 48 -7.68 -10.62 8.17
N LEU A 49 -8.28 -10.92 7.00
CA LEU A 49 -9.71 -10.82 6.80
C LEU A 49 -10.47 -11.85 7.65
N GLY A 50 -9.96 -13.08 7.77
CA GLY A 50 -10.56 -14.13 8.61
C GLY A 50 -10.54 -13.75 10.09
N ASP A 51 -9.43 -13.27 10.59
CA ASP A 51 -9.28 -12.79 11.96
C ASP A 51 -10.18 -11.58 12.24
N PHE A 52 -10.36 -10.70 11.25
CA PHE A 52 -11.18 -9.51 11.34
C PHE A 52 -12.70 -9.78 11.24
N ILE A 53 -13.12 -10.78 10.45
CA ILE A 53 -14.54 -11.17 10.30
C ILE A 53 -15.03 -11.98 11.50
N ASN A 54 -14.15 -12.81 12.08
CA ASN A 54 -14.49 -13.69 13.19
C ASN A 54 -14.49 -12.98 14.56
N ASP A 55 -14.09 -11.71 14.63
CA ASP A 55 -14.16 -10.92 15.85
C ASP A 55 -15.53 -10.23 15.92
N PRO A 56 -16.43 -10.63 16.87
CA PRO A 56 -17.74 -10.01 16.99
C PRO A 56 -17.56 -8.52 17.32
N TYR A 57 -18.00 -7.67 16.43
CA TYR A 57 -17.99 -6.22 16.60
C TYR A 57 -18.79 -5.82 17.85
N ASP A 58 -18.09 -5.58 18.94
CA ASP A 58 -18.63 -4.90 20.11
C ASP A 58 -18.53 -3.39 19.92
N THR A 59 -19.67 -2.76 19.61
CA THR A 59 -19.78 -1.31 19.47
C THR A 59 -19.49 -0.53 20.75
N SER A 60 -19.30 -1.22 21.88
CA SER A 60 -19.11 -0.60 23.20
C SER A 60 -17.66 -0.46 23.64
N SER A 61 -16.70 -1.07 22.95
CA SER A 61 -15.29 -1.01 23.35
C SER A 61 -14.34 -0.59 22.23
N ASN A 62 -13.79 0.61 22.35
CA ASN A 62 -12.64 1.12 21.55
C ASN A 62 -11.36 0.26 21.66
N LYS A 63 -11.43 -0.94 22.26
CA LYS A 63 -10.25 -1.78 22.58
C LYS A 63 -9.93 -2.85 21.53
N VAL A 64 -10.88 -3.26 20.70
CA VAL A 64 -10.75 -4.49 19.89
C VAL A 64 -9.97 -4.30 18.60
N HIS A 65 -9.91 -3.08 18.05
CA HIS A 65 -9.24 -2.85 16.76
C HIS A 65 -7.70 -2.76 16.81
N LYS A 66 -7.12 -2.76 18.00
CA LYS A 66 -5.68 -2.51 18.18
C LYS A 66 -4.78 -3.68 17.74
N ASN A 67 -5.30 -4.89 17.61
CA ASN A 67 -4.49 -6.10 17.42
C ASN A 67 -4.51 -6.69 16.00
N VAL A 68 -5.43 -6.30 15.14
CA VAL A 68 -5.61 -6.97 13.83
C VAL A 68 -4.94 -6.21 12.68
N LEU A 69 -4.87 -4.89 12.77
CA LEU A 69 -4.31 -4.04 11.72
C LEU A 69 -3.20 -3.09 12.23
N SER A 70 -2.76 -3.26 13.48
CA SER A 70 -1.60 -2.54 13.99
C SER A 70 -0.35 -3.40 13.84
N GLY A 71 0.50 -3.06 12.90
CA GLY A 71 1.82 -3.65 12.74
C GLY A 71 2.71 -3.43 13.98
N GLN A 72 3.89 -4.05 13.98
CA GLN A 72 4.89 -3.77 15.02
C GLN A 72 5.55 -2.42 14.77
N MET A 73 5.83 -1.69 15.84
CA MET A 73 6.60 -0.45 15.76
C MET A 73 8.01 -0.76 15.25
N ASN A 74 8.44 -0.07 14.25
CA ASN A 74 9.77 -0.22 13.66
C ASN A 74 10.84 0.50 14.50
N LYS A 75 12.10 0.39 14.08
CA LYS A 75 13.23 1.02 14.77
C LYS A 75 13.18 2.56 14.77
N GLU A 76 12.41 3.15 13.85
CA GLU A 76 12.20 4.61 13.72
C GLU A 76 11.06 5.13 14.62
N GLY A 77 10.35 4.24 15.32
CA GLY A 77 9.32 4.59 16.31
C GLY A 77 7.92 4.82 15.74
N TYR A 78 7.62 4.28 14.54
CA TYR A 78 6.26 4.27 13.98
C TYR A 78 5.87 2.85 13.50
N VAL A 79 4.57 2.63 13.32
CA VAL A 79 4.04 1.39 12.76
C VAL A 79 4.04 1.50 11.23
N GLU A 80 4.66 0.54 10.55
CA GLU A 80 4.73 0.54 9.09
C GLU A 80 3.35 0.33 8.46
N PRO A 81 2.98 1.14 7.43
CA PRO A 81 1.75 0.94 6.70
C PRO A 81 1.69 -0.41 6.00
N GLU A 82 0.56 -1.09 6.08
CA GLU A 82 0.35 -2.38 5.42
C GLU A 82 -0.44 -2.22 4.11
N LYS A 83 -0.07 -3.01 3.10
CA LYS A 83 -0.85 -3.11 1.86
C LYS A 83 -2.05 -4.02 2.08
N ILE A 84 -3.21 -3.57 1.62
CA ILE A 84 -4.47 -4.30 1.76
C ILE A 84 -5.12 -4.61 0.41
N SER A 85 -5.89 -5.69 0.36
CA SER A 85 -6.68 -6.06 -0.80
C SER A 85 -7.95 -5.22 -0.94
N VAL A 86 -8.59 -5.30 -2.10
CA VAL A 86 -9.87 -4.62 -2.37
C VAL A 86 -10.99 -5.11 -1.45
N GLU A 87 -11.01 -6.40 -1.11
CA GLU A 87 -12.00 -6.99 -0.20
C GLU A 87 -11.86 -6.41 1.22
N LEU A 88 -10.63 -6.31 1.73
CA LEU A 88 -10.38 -5.72 3.04
C LEU A 88 -10.67 -4.21 3.01
N ALA A 89 -10.27 -3.49 1.97
CA ALA A 89 -10.60 -2.07 1.80
C ALA A 89 -12.13 -1.85 1.81
N LYS A 90 -12.90 -2.71 1.10
CA LYS A 90 -14.37 -2.65 1.09
C LYS A 90 -14.98 -2.90 2.47
N ASN A 91 -14.47 -3.89 3.20
CA ASN A 91 -14.92 -4.18 4.56
C ASN A 91 -14.63 -3.01 5.51
N LEU A 92 -13.44 -2.42 5.42
CA LEU A 92 -13.07 -1.23 6.21
C LEU A 92 -13.94 -0.01 5.87
N PHE A 93 -14.30 0.16 4.60
CA PHE A 93 -15.24 1.20 4.16
C PHE A 93 -16.61 1.03 4.82
N GLU A 94 -17.16 -0.17 4.84
CA GLU A 94 -18.44 -0.47 5.48
C GLU A 94 -18.42 -0.20 6.99
N ARG A 95 -17.26 -0.39 7.61
CA ARG A 95 -17.00 -0.09 9.03
C ARG A 95 -16.62 1.37 9.31
N LYS A 96 -16.74 2.26 8.30
CA LYS A 96 -16.48 3.69 8.44
C LYS A 96 -15.02 4.04 8.79
N ALA A 97 -14.06 3.22 8.36
CA ALA A 97 -12.66 3.63 8.40
C ALA A 97 -12.45 4.92 7.60
N LEU A 98 -11.44 5.70 7.99
CA LEU A 98 -11.10 6.94 7.29
C LEU A 98 -10.40 6.61 5.97
N PHE A 99 -11.02 6.96 4.85
CA PHE A 99 -10.38 6.89 3.53
C PHE A 99 -9.71 8.21 3.19
N VAL A 100 -8.48 8.14 2.72
CA VAL A 100 -7.63 9.30 2.37
C VAL A 100 -7.21 9.18 0.93
N ASP A 101 -7.59 10.14 0.12
CA ASP A 101 -7.19 10.25 -1.29
C ASP A 101 -5.89 11.07 -1.39
N ALA A 102 -4.84 10.44 -1.93
CA ALA A 102 -3.53 11.06 -2.09
C ALA A 102 -3.36 11.82 -3.42
N ARG A 103 -4.37 11.79 -4.29
CA ARG A 103 -4.36 12.45 -5.61
C ARG A 103 -4.52 13.95 -5.50
N THR A 104 -4.34 14.63 -6.63
CA THR A 104 -4.57 16.08 -6.70
C THR A 104 -6.02 16.44 -6.36
N LYS A 105 -6.23 17.70 -6.02
CA LYS A 105 -7.58 18.21 -5.70
C LYS A 105 -8.54 18.07 -6.88
N GLU A 106 -8.07 18.30 -8.11
CA GLU A 106 -8.87 18.20 -9.34
C GLU A 106 -9.30 16.75 -9.60
N GLU A 107 -8.41 15.79 -9.38
CA GLU A 107 -8.72 14.36 -9.52
C GLU A 107 -9.73 13.89 -8.46
N TYR A 108 -9.57 14.37 -7.24
CA TYR A 108 -10.50 14.10 -6.13
C TYR A 108 -11.87 14.66 -6.42
N ASP A 109 -11.98 15.94 -6.82
CA ASP A 109 -13.24 16.62 -7.10
C ASP A 109 -13.97 16.04 -8.32
N SER A 110 -13.26 15.35 -9.22
CA SER A 110 -13.90 14.67 -10.34
C SER A 110 -14.62 13.39 -9.91
N VAL A 111 -14.00 12.60 -9.07
CA VAL A 111 -14.56 11.37 -8.48
C VAL A 111 -13.64 10.83 -7.40
N HIS A 112 -14.18 10.47 -6.25
CA HIS A 112 -13.45 9.87 -5.14
C HIS A 112 -14.29 8.79 -4.42
N VAL A 113 -13.66 8.03 -3.52
CA VAL A 113 -14.35 7.07 -2.66
C VAL A 113 -15.30 7.84 -1.74
N LYS A 114 -16.56 7.45 -1.69
CA LYS A 114 -17.59 8.16 -0.92
C LYS A 114 -17.16 8.38 0.54
N GLY A 115 -17.19 9.64 0.99
CA GLY A 115 -16.80 10.06 2.34
C GLY A 115 -15.29 10.08 2.58
N ALA A 116 -14.46 9.91 1.56
CA ALA A 116 -13.02 10.09 1.68
C ALA A 116 -12.64 11.54 1.90
N VAL A 117 -11.46 11.77 2.45
CA VAL A 117 -10.85 13.09 2.57
C VAL A 117 -9.67 13.19 1.62
N ASN A 118 -9.41 14.39 1.12
CA ASN A 118 -8.28 14.61 0.21
C ASN A 118 -7.08 15.20 0.93
N PHE A 119 -5.94 14.52 0.80
CA PHE A 119 -4.63 15.03 1.17
C PHE A 119 -3.68 14.84 -0.02
N PRO A 120 -3.66 15.80 -0.96
CA PRO A 120 -2.75 15.73 -2.10
C PRO A 120 -1.31 15.57 -1.61
N TYR A 121 -0.67 14.46 -2.01
CA TYR A 121 0.66 14.13 -1.48
C TYR A 121 1.68 15.23 -1.77
N GLU A 122 1.65 15.82 -2.96
CA GLU A 122 2.58 16.88 -3.35
C GLU A 122 2.50 18.12 -2.45
N GLU A 123 1.29 18.44 -1.98
CA GLU A 123 1.09 19.53 -1.03
C GLU A 123 1.42 19.09 0.40
N PHE A 124 1.03 17.87 0.78
CA PHE A 124 1.22 17.36 2.13
C PHE A 124 2.70 17.18 2.46
N LYS A 125 3.50 16.61 1.55
CA LYS A 125 4.93 16.38 1.76
C LYS A 125 5.72 17.66 2.04
N ASN A 126 5.31 18.76 1.40
CA ASN A 126 5.98 20.05 1.52
C ASN A 126 5.60 20.86 2.79
N LYS A 127 4.58 20.40 3.54
CA LYS A 127 4.20 21.04 4.81
C LYS A 127 5.25 20.75 5.89
N PRO A 128 5.63 21.77 6.70
CA PRO A 128 6.41 21.53 7.91
C PRO A 128 5.72 20.55 8.85
N TYR A 129 6.49 19.83 9.66
CA TYR A 129 5.99 18.78 10.56
C TYR A 129 4.80 19.25 11.43
N TYR A 130 4.90 20.43 12.03
CA TYR A 130 3.84 20.98 12.87
C TYR A 130 2.53 21.23 12.11
N GLN A 131 2.60 21.62 10.83
CA GLN A 131 1.40 21.80 9.99
C GLN A 131 0.77 20.44 9.62
N LYS A 132 1.58 19.43 9.34
CA LYS A 132 1.09 18.06 9.13
C LYS A 132 0.35 17.56 10.37
N GLN A 133 0.91 17.78 11.57
CA GLN A 133 0.28 17.44 12.84
C GLN A 133 -1.05 18.19 13.03
N GLU A 134 -1.10 19.48 12.74
CA GLU A 134 -2.32 20.28 12.91
C GLU A 134 -3.46 19.81 11.98
N VAL A 135 -3.14 19.53 10.70
CA VAL A 135 -4.11 18.97 9.74
C VAL A 135 -4.64 17.62 10.20
N MET A 136 -3.80 16.78 10.78
CA MET A 136 -4.15 15.42 11.23
C MET A 136 -4.75 15.35 12.63
N LYS A 137 -4.67 16.42 13.43
CA LYS A 137 -5.09 16.48 14.83
C LYS A 137 -6.54 16.08 15.10
N LYS A 138 -7.42 16.34 14.14
CA LYS A 138 -8.86 16.03 14.25
C LYS A 138 -9.16 14.53 14.09
N TYR A 139 -8.19 13.72 13.64
CA TYR A 139 -8.36 12.29 13.43
C TYR A 139 -7.81 11.49 14.60
N ASN A 140 -8.47 10.38 14.90
CA ASN A 140 -8.03 9.49 15.97
C ASN A 140 -6.76 8.74 15.56
N LYS A 141 -5.70 8.83 16.35
CA LYS A 141 -4.42 8.15 16.10
C LYS A 141 -4.50 6.62 16.15
N ASP A 142 -5.47 6.09 16.88
CA ASP A 142 -5.75 4.66 16.98
C ASP A 142 -6.85 4.22 15.98
N GLY A 143 -7.36 5.15 15.18
CA GLY A 143 -8.34 4.87 14.12
C GLY A 143 -7.70 4.25 12.89
N ILE A 144 -8.48 3.44 12.18
CA ILE A 144 -8.02 2.82 10.93
C ILE A 144 -8.07 3.84 9.80
N ILE A 145 -6.95 4.00 9.10
CA ILE A 145 -6.81 4.86 7.93
C ILE A 145 -6.50 4.00 6.71
N VAL A 146 -7.20 4.25 5.62
CA VAL A 146 -6.94 3.62 4.31
C VAL A 146 -6.52 4.70 3.32
N VAL A 147 -5.27 4.70 2.91
CA VAL A 147 -4.73 5.64 1.94
C VAL A 147 -4.77 5.01 0.55
N TYR A 148 -5.30 5.74 -0.42
CA TYR A 148 -5.38 5.29 -1.80
C TYR A 148 -5.00 6.41 -2.78
N CYS A 149 -4.78 6.03 -4.05
CA CYS A 149 -4.56 6.96 -5.14
C CYS A 149 -5.29 6.50 -6.41
N LYS A 150 -4.75 6.76 -7.58
CA LYS A 150 -5.37 6.36 -8.85
C LYS A 150 -5.47 4.85 -9.03
N GLY A 151 -4.49 4.10 -8.54
CA GLY A 151 -4.32 2.66 -8.75
C GLY A 151 -3.12 2.34 -9.65
N ASP A 152 -2.97 1.08 -10.03
CA ASP A 152 -1.87 0.55 -10.85
C ASP A 152 -0.46 0.90 -10.28
N LYS A 153 0.35 1.66 -11.03
CA LYS A 153 1.73 2.04 -10.67
C LYS A 153 1.82 3.31 -9.82
N CYS A 154 0.70 3.78 -9.28
CA CYS A 154 0.67 5.01 -8.48
C CYS A 154 1.32 4.77 -7.10
N GLU A 155 2.37 5.51 -6.77
CA GLU A 155 3.13 5.36 -5.52
C GLU A 155 2.80 6.41 -4.47
N VAL A 156 2.16 7.53 -4.86
CA VAL A 156 1.89 8.64 -3.92
C VAL A 156 1.04 8.24 -2.70
N SER A 157 0.22 7.19 -2.80
CA SER A 157 -0.50 6.66 -1.64
C SER A 157 0.40 5.94 -0.65
N ILE A 158 1.47 5.31 -1.13
CA ILE A 158 2.49 4.69 -0.29
C ILE A 158 3.21 5.78 0.50
N ASP A 159 3.73 6.77 -0.21
CA ASP A 159 4.49 7.87 0.39
C ASP A 159 3.65 8.64 1.42
N LEU A 160 2.39 8.97 1.09
CA LEU A 160 1.48 9.63 2.01
C LEU A 160 1.18 8.78 3.25
N ALA A 161 1.00 7.47 3.07
CA ALA A 161 0.76 6.55 4.18
C ALA A 161 1.93 6.54 5.18
N TYR A 162 3.17 6.51 4.69
CA TYR A 162 4.35 6.61 5.55
C TYR A 162 4.45 7.97 6.24
N GLU A 163 4.14 9.07 5.55
CA GLU A 163 4.08 10.40 6.18
C GLU A 163 3.07 10.44 7.34
N ILE A 164 1.88 9.86 7.15
CA ILE A 164 0.84 9.78 8.18
C ILE A 164 1.29 8.88 9.35
N ALA A 165 1.89 7.73 9.06
CA ALA A 165 2.39 6.81 10.09
C ALA A 165 3.46 7.47 10.97
N ARG A 166 4.39 8.26 10.38
CA ARG A 166 5.40 9.02 11.12
C ARG A 166 4.83 10.10 12.05
N LEU A 167 3.57 10.51 11.84
CA LEU A 167 2.85 11.39 12.76
C LEU A 167 2.26 10.66 13.97
N GLY A 168 2.49 9.34 14.08
CA GLY A 168 2.06 8.49 15.18
C GLY A 168 0.66 7.89 15.02
N PHE A 169 0.19 7.73 13.78
CA PHE A 169 -1.01 6.95 13.49
C PHE A 169 -0.66 5.46 13.36
N ASN A 170 -1.30 4.62 14.16
CA ASN A 170 -0.88 3.24 14.39
C ASN A 170 -1.52 2.20 13.45
N SER A 171 -2.53 2.58 12.68
CA SER A 171 -3.25 1.68 11.78
C SER A 171 -3.46 2.33 10.42
N VAL A 172 -2.36 2.54 9.68
CA VAL A 172 -2.37 3.10 8.34
C VAL A 172 -2.25 1.98 7.32
N ASN A 173 -3.16 1.92 6.37
CA ASN A 173 -3.25 0.89 5.36
C ASN A 173 -3.18 1.50 3.96
N ILE A 174 -2.58 0.78 3.01
CA ILE A 174 -2.39 1.22 1.63
C ILE A 174 -3.27 0.36 0.72
N TYR A 175 -4.26 0.98 0.08
CA TYR A 175 -5.06 0.33 -0.94
C TYR A 175 -4.51 0.66 -2.34
N LYS A 176 -3.71 -0.25 -2.91
CA LYS A 176 -3.02 -0.04 -4.19
C LYS A 176 -3.93 -0.07 -5.41
N GLY A 177 -5.06 -0.79 -5.36
CA GLY A 177 -6.04 -0.81 -6.44
C GLY A 177 -6.63 0.57 -6.75
N GLY A 178 -6.67 1.43 -5.73
CA GLY A 178 -7.05 2.83 -5.85
C GLY A 178 -8.47 3.06 -6.36
N ILE A 179 -8.75 4.29 -6.78
CA ILE A 179 -10.08 4.66 -7.29
C ILE A 179 -10.45 3.90 -8.56
N LYS A 180 -9.47 3.46 -9.36
CA LYS A 180 -9.72 2.72 -10.59
C LYS A 180 -10.38 1.38 -10.29
N GLU A 181 -9.73 0.52 -9.50
CA GLU A 181 -10.27 -0.78 -9.13
C GLU A 181 -11.57 -0.64 -8.32
N TRP A 182 -11.66 0.37 -7.42
CA TRP A 182 -12.85 0.66 -6.64
C TRP A 182 -14.09 0.89 -7.53
N LYS A 183 -13.93 1.69 -8.60
CA LYS A 183 -15.00 1.93 -9.60
C LYS A 183 -15.31 0.71 -10.44
N GLU A 184 -14.30 -0.04 -10.88
CA GLU A 184 -14.49 -1.28 -11.65
C GLU A 184 -15.29 -2.32 -10.88
N LYS A 185 -15.16 -2.35 -9.55
CA LYS A 185 -15.96 -3.19 -8.65
C LYS A 185 -17.37 -2.63 -8.36
N GLY A 186 -17.70 -1.45 -8.87
CA GLY A 186 -19.00 -0.82 -8.62
C GLY A 186 -19.20 -0.33 -7.18
N PHE A 187 -18.12 -0.04 -6.45
CA PHE A 187 -18.21 0.42 -5.07
C PHE A 187 -18.54 1.92 -4.97
N PRO A 188 -19.08 2.39 -3.82
CA PRO A 188 -19.59 3.75 -3.69
C PRO A 188 -18.54 4.83 -3.94
N VAL A 189 -18.87 5.76 -4.83
CA VAL A 189 -18.07 6.95 -5.15
C VAL A 189 -18.95 8.19 -5.11
N GLU A 190 -18.33 9.36 -5.06
CA GLU A 190 -18.98 10.67 -5.19
C GLU A 190 -18.05 11.67 -5.89
N PRO A 191 -18.60 12.78 -6.46
CA PRO A 191 -17.81 13.87 -7.03
C PRO A 191 -17.00 14.62 -5.97
#